data_978a8c762037c95f59b3f453bd21058a
#
_entry.id   978a8c762037c95f59b3f453bd21058a
#
_cell.length_a   1.000
_cell.length_b   1.000
_cell.length_c   1.000
_cell.angle_alpha   90.00
_cell.angle_beta   90.00
_cell.angle_gamma   90.00
#
_symmetry.space_group_name_H-M   'P 1'
#
loop_
_entity.id
_entity.type
_entity.pdbx_description
1 polymer ?
#
loop_
_entity_poly.entity_id
_entity_poly.type
_entity_poly.pdbx_seq_one_letter_code
_entity_poly.pdbx_strand_id
1 'polypeptide(L)'
;RIRQAIEEGENILIYGDYDADGMTSASIVKESLEQLGAECRVYLPNRFTDGYGPNASVYKYFIEQEGVSLIVTVDNGVAGHEAIELAQSMGVDVIVTDHHSMPEILPDAYAIVHPEHPDADYPFKKLAGCGVAFKLACALLEEVQVELLDLVAIGTIADMVSLTDENRILVQYGLEMLGHTQRIGLQEMLDMAGIAANEVTEETVGFQIAPRLNALGRLDDPNPAIDLLTGFDDEEAHEIALMIHQKNEERKEIVQSIYEEAKTMVDPEKKVQ
;
A
#
# COMPACT_ATOMS: atom_id res chain seq x y z
N ARG A 1 6.25 8.28 -19.49
CA ARG A 1 5.89 6.91 -19.84
C ARG A 1 4.46 6.58 -19.45
N ILE A 2 4.03 6.90 -18.22
CA ILE A 2 2.64 6.64 -17.78
C ILE A 2 1.65 7.38 -18.68
N ARG A 3 1.85 8.67 -18.94
CA ARG A 3 0.98 9.44 -19.86
C ARG A 3 0.95 8.85 -21.26
N GLN A 4 2.09 8.40 -21.78
CA GLN A 4 2.15 7.70 -23.07
C GLN A 4 1.31 6.42 -23.03
N ALA A 5 1.41 5.61 -21.98
CA ALA A 5 0.61 4.40 -21.83
C ALA A 5 -0.90 4.70 -21.86
N ILE A 6 -1.33 5.77 -21.18
CA ILE A 6 -2.72 6.22 -21.17
C ILE A 6 -3.17 6.66 -22.56
N GLU A 7 -2.37 7.48 -23.26
CA GLU A 7 -2.67 7.96 -24.60
C GLU A 7 -2.74 6.82 -25.65
N GLU A 8 -1.92 5.79 -25.47
CA GLU A 8 -1.88 4.62 -26.35
C GLU A 8 -2.89 3.52 -25.97
N GLY A 9 -3.61 3.68 -24.85
CA GLY A 9 -4.59 2.71 -24.34
C GLY A 9 -3.94 1.40 -23.87
N GLU A 10 -2.76 1.49 -23.27
CA GLU A 10 -2.04 0.34 -22.75
C GLU A 10 -2.66 -0.20 -21.47
N ASN A 11 -2.61 -1.52 -21.27
CA ASN A 11 -3.01 -2.15 -20.01
C ASN A 11 -1.91 -1.92 -18.95
N ILE A 12 -2.26 -1.23 -17.87
CA ILE A 12 -1.34 -0.89 -16.79
C ILE A 12 -1.60 -1.80 -15.59
N LEU A 13 -0.56 -2.45 -15.07
CA LEU A 13 -0.60 -3.16 -13.79
C LEU A 13 0.00 -2.28 -12.70
N ILE A 14 -0.75 -2.02 -11.64
CA ILE A 14 -0.27 -1.48 -10.38
C ILE A 14 0.05 -2.66 -9.47
N TYR A 15 1.32 -2.86 -9.15
CA TYR A 15 1.77 -3.94 -8.30
C TYR A 15 2.17 -3.39 -6.92
N GLY A 16 1.33 -3.62 -5.91
CA GLY A 16 1.52 -3.10 -4.56
C GLY A 16 2.22 -4.06 -3.61
N ASP A 17 2.18 -3.72 -2.31
CA ASP A 17 2.52 -4.62 -1.21
C ASP A 17 1.25 -5.04 -0.45
N TYR A 18 1.36 -6.09 0.37
CA TYR A 18 0.23 -6.71 1.09
C TYR A 18 -0.12 -6.04 2.43
N ASP A 19 0.59 -5.01 2.84
CA ASP A 19 0.30 -4.27 4.08
C ASP A 19 -0.46 -2.96 3.82
N ALA A 20 -0.80 -2.24 4.90
CA ALA A 20 -1.61 -1.04 4.80
C ALA A 20 -0.94 0.10 4.02
N ASP A 21 0.40 0.20 4.01
CA ASP A 21 1.11 1.19 3.19
C ASP A 21 1.02 0.81 1.71
N GLY A 22 1.28 -0.46 1.35
CA GLY A 22 1.11 -0.96 -0.01
C GLY A 22 -0.32 -0.86 -0.52
N MET A 23 -1.32 -1.22 0.31
CA MET A 23 -2.75 -1.11 -0.03
C MET A 23 -3.15 0.35 -0.32
N THR A 24 -2.77 1.29 0.53
CA THR A 24 -3.07 2.72 0.34
C THR A 24 -2.28 3.31 -0.83
N SER A 25 -1.03 2.93 -1.02
CA SER A 25 -0.20 3.31 -2.18
C SER A 25 -0.85 2.89 -3.49
N ALA A 26 -1.30 1.64 -3.57
CA ALA A 26 -1.95 1.11 -4.77
C ALA A 26 -3.29 1.80 -5.05
N SER A 27 -4.08 2.08 -4.02
CA SER A 27 -5.33 2.82 -4.13
C SER A 27 -5.12 4.25 -4.63
N ILE A 28 -4.10 4.95 -4.12
CA ILE A 28 -3.73 6.31 -4.56
C ILE A 28 -3.37 6.33 -6.05
N VAL A 29 -2.53 5.41 -6.49
CA VAL A 29 -2.13 5.37 -7.92
C VAL A 29 -3.28 4.92 -8.80
N LYS A 30 -4.10 3.94 -8.37
CA LYS A 30 -5.30 3.50 -9.08
C LYS A 30 -6.24 4.66 -9.37
N GLU A 31 -6.69 5.39 -8.34
CA GLU A 31 -7.60 6.51 -8.51
C GLU A 31 -7.01 7.61 -9.39
N SER A 32 -5.72 7.89 -9.25
CA SER A 32 -5.04 8.90 -10.08
C SER A 32 -4.97 8.51 -11.55
N LEU A 33 -4.73 7.23 -11.86
CA LEU A 33 -4.72 6.73 -13.22
C LEU A 33 -6.12 6.68 -13.83
N GLU A 34 -7.12 6.24 -13.06
CA GLU A 34 -8.53 6.22 -13.48
C GLU A 34 -9.05 7.64 -13.76
N GLN A 35 -8.66 8.63 -12.94
CA GLN A 35 -9.00 10.04 -13.17
C GLN A 35 -8.41 10.57 -14.49
N LEU A 36 -7.27 10.04 -14.93
CA LEU A 36 -6.67 10.33 -16.24
C LEU A 36 -7.26 9.48 -17.39
N GLY A 37 -8.22 8.61 -17.09
CA GLY A 37 -8.88 7.76 -18.08
C GLY A 37 -8.11 6.48 -18.44
N ALA A 38 -7.16 6.05 -17.60
CA ALA A 38 -6.44 4.80 -17.81
C ALA A 38 -7.31 3.58 -17.49
N GLU A 39 -7.09 2.49 -18.23
CA GLU A 39 -7.47 1.16 -17.81
C GLU A 39 -6.31 0.56 -17.00
N CYS A 40 -6.51 0.35 -15.70
CA CYS A 40 -5.49 -0.22 -14.84
C CYS A 40 -6.05 -1.35 -13.99
N ARG A 41 -5.17 -2.28 -13.63
CA ARG A 41 -5.44 -3.36 -12.69
C ARG A 41 -4.52 -3.21 -11.49
N VAL A 42 -5.03 -3.56 -10.32
CA VAL A 42 -4.22 -3.64 -9.11
C VAL A 42 -3.99 -5.10 -8.75
N TYR A 43 -2.80 -5.40 -8.31
CA TYR A 43 -2.45 -6.68 -7.72
C TYR A 43 -1.60 -6.46 -6.47
N LEU A 44 -2.07 -7.00 -5.37
CA LEU A 44 -1.32 -7.08 -4.12
C LEU A 44 -0.85 -8.52 -3.93
N PRO A 45 0.47 -8.77 -3.76
CA PRO A 45 0.97 -10.13 -3.64
C PRO A 45 0.47 -10.79 -2.36
N ASN A 46 0.12 -12.07 -2.45
CA ASN A 46 -0.16 -12.87 -1.27
C ASN A 46 1.15 -13.36 -0.66
N ARG A 47 1.42 -13.00 0.59
CA ARG A 47 2.69 -13.32 1.26
C ARG A 47 3.01 -14.81 1.36
N PHE A 48 2.00 -15.68 1.27
CA PHE A 48 2.16 -17.14 1.39
C PHE A 48 2.45 -17.80 0.05
N THR A 49 1.90 -17.29 -1.04
CA THR A 49 2.04 -17.86 -2.38
C THR A 49 3.08 -17.16 -3.22
N ASP A 50 3.16 -15.83 -3.11
CA ASP A 50 3.99 -14.99 -3.99
C ASP A 50 5.25 -14.47 -3.29
N GLY A 51 5.23 -14.40 -1.95
CA GLY A 51 6.32 -13.86 -1.15
C GLY A 51 6.25 -12.34 -1.03
N TYR A 52 7.41 -11.73 -0.78
CA TYR A 52 7.55 -10.27 -0.64
C TYR A 52 8.12 -9.65 -1.91
N GLY A 53 7.56 -8.49 -2.31
CA GLY A 53 8.03 -7.72 -3.45
C GLY A 53 7.67 -8.31 -4.82
N PRO A 54 8.27 -7.80 -5.91
CA PRO A 54 7.98 -8.23 -7.26
C PRO A 54 8.22 -9.72 -7.50
N ASN A 55 7.22 -10.42 -8.04
CA ASN A 55 7.28 -11.85 -8.34
C ASN A 55 7.25 -12.10 -9.84
N ALA A 56 8.30 -12.75 -10.37
CA ALA A 56 8.47 -13.02 -11.79
C ALA A 56 7.33 -13.86 -12.39
N SER A 57 6.80 -14.84 -11.64
CA SER A 57 5.69 -15.68 -12.12
C SER A 57 4.39 -14.89 -12.22
N VAL A 58 4.14 -13.98 -11.29
CA VAL A 58 2.98 -13.08 -11.30
C VAL A 58 3.10 -12.10 -12.47
N TYR A 59 4.26 -11.47 -12.68
CA TYR A 59 4.49 -10.59 -13.82
C TYR A 59 4.25 -11.31 -15.13
N LYS A 60 4.82 -12.52 -15.28
CA LYS A 60 4.61 -13.34 -16.47
C LYS A 60 3.13 -13.61 -16.73
N TYR A 61 2.36 -13.95 -15.71
CA TYR A 61 0.92 -14.17 -15.83
C TYR A 61 0.20 -12.94 -16.37
N PHE A 62 0.41 -11.78 -15.78
CA PHE A 62 -0.25 -10.55 -16.21
C PHE A 62 0.17 -10.10 -17.62
N ILE A 63 1.42 -10.30 -17.98
CA ILE A 63 1.92 -9.99 -19.33
C ILE A 63 1.30 -10.93 -20.37
N GLU A 64 1.33 -12.24 -20.14
CA GLU A 64 0.90 -13.24 -21.11
C GLU A 64 -0.63 -13.42 -21.18
N GLN A 65 -1.32 -13.33 -20.05
CA GLN A 65 -2.76 -13.65 -19.97
C GLN A 65 -3.64 -12.39 -19.98
N GLU A 66 -3.16 -11.28 -19.42
CA GLU A 66 -3.93 -10.06 -19.27
C GLU A 66 -3.44 -8.93 -20.21
N GLY A 67 -2.38 -9.18 -20.98
CA GLY A 67 -1.86 -8.24 -21.97
C GLY A 67 -1.28 -6.96 -21.36
N VAL A 68 -0.77 -7.02 -20.13
CA VAL A 68 -0.12 -5.88 -19.47
C VAL A 68 1.12 -5.47 -20.25
N SER A 69 1.29 -4.17 -20.50
CA SER A 69 2.41 -3.57 -21.23
C SER A 69 3.18 -2.51 -20.44
N LEU A 70 2.64 -2.10 -19.29
CA LEU A 70 3.34 -1.26 -18.32
C LEU A 70 3.05 -1.78 -16.91
N ILE A 71 4.10 -1.93 -16.09
CA ILE A 71 3.97 -2.23 -14.66
C ILE A 71 4.44 -1.02 -13.87
N VAL A 72 3.63 -0.59 -12.89
CA VAL A 72 4.00 0.42 -11.90
C VAL A 72 3.99 -0.24 -10.54
N THR A 73 5.17 -0.39 -9.92
CA THR A 73 5.21 -0.89 -8.54
C THR A 73 4.97 0.25 -7.56
N VAL A 74 4.34 -0.05 -6.45
CA VAL A 74 4.13 0.90 -5.37
C VAL A 74 4.47 0.26 -4.04
N ASP A 75 5.23 0.96 -3.21
CA ASP A 75 5.70 0.50 -1.91
C ASP A 75 6.58 -0.77 -1.98
N ASN A 76 7.15 -1.04 -3.13
CA ASN A 76 8.11 -2.11 -3.37
C ASN A 76 8.82 -1.91 -4.72
N GLY A 77 9.80 -2.76 -5.01
CA GLY A 77 10.39 -2.86 -6.35
C GLY A 77 11.89 -2.62 -6.41
N VAL A 78 12.49 -1.85 -5.50
CA VAL A 78 13.95 -1.57 -5.55
C VAL A 78 14.83 -2.83 -5.44
N ALA A 79 14.29 -3.91 -4.88
CA ALA A 79 14.96 -5.21 -4.81
C ALA A 79 14.46 -6.23 -5.85
N GLY A 80 13.57 -5.83 -6.76
CA GLY A 80 12.83 -6.70 -7.68
C GLY A 80 13.58 -7.08 -8.96
N HIS A 81 14.90 -7.30 -8.92
CA HIS A 81 15.76 -7.51 -10.09
C HIS A 81 15.23 -8.58 -11.05
N GLU A 82 14.95 -9.78 -10.55
CA GLU A 82 14.54 -10.93 -11.37
C GLU A 82 13.21 -10.67 -12.11
N ALA A 83 12.22 -10.14 -11.41
CA ALA A 83 10.90 -9.86 -11.97
C ALA A 83 10.97 -8.71 -13.00
N ILE A 84 11.74 -7.68 -12.71
CA ILE A 84 11.93 -6.53 -13.61
C ILE A 84 12.69 -6.95 -14.87
N GLU A 85 13.77 -7.74 -14.74
CA GLU A 85 14.51 -8.27 -15.88
C GLU A 85 13.61 -9.16 -16.76
N LEU A 86 12.77 -10.00 -16.15
CA LEU A 86 11.80 -10.80 -16.89
C LEU A 86 10.83 -9.92 -17.67
N ALA A 87 10.21 -8.93 -17.04
CA ALA A 87 9.26 -8.03 -17.69
C ALA A 87 9.89 -7.32 -18.89
N GLN A 88 11.10 -6.77 -18.71
CA GLN A 88 11.84 -6.13 -19.80
C GLN A 88 12.19 -7.09 -20.93
N SER A 89 12.58 -8.33 -20.62
CA SER A 89 12.86 -9.36 -21.63
C SER A 89 11.63 -9.71 -22.47
N MET A 90 10.43 -9.46 -21.92
CA MET A 90 9.13 -9.63 -22.59
C MET A 90 8.64 -8.33 -23.24
N GLY A 91 9.42 -7.25 -23.23
CA GLY A 91 9.10 -5.97 -23.85
C GLY A 91 8.16 -5.09 -23.02
N VAL A 92 8.06 -5.32 -21.71
CA VAL A 92 7.21 -4.58 -20.79
C VAL A 92 8.06 -3.67 -19.91
N ASP A 93 7.74 -2.37 -19.90
CA ASP A 93 8.40 -1.39 -19.04
C ASP A 93 7.94 -1.53 -17.59
N VAL A 94 8.88 -1.34 -16.66
CA VAL A 94 8.57 -1.31 -15.22
C VAL A 94 8.99 0.04 -14.65
N ILE A 95 8.06 0.74 -14.01
CA ILE A 95 8.33 1.94 -13.20
C ILE A 95 8.25 1.54 -11.74
N VAL A 96 9.34 1.72 -11.02
CA VAL A 96 9.41 1.45 -9.59
C VAL A 96 9.07 2.71 -8.81
N THR A 97 8.12 2.62 -7.87
CA THR A 97 7.92 3.63 -6.82
C THR A 97 8.05 2.97 -5.46
N ASP A 98 9.03 3.38 -4.69
CA ASP A 98 9.42 2.69 -3.46
C ASP A 98 10.06 3.65 -2.46
N HIS A 99 10.16 3.24 -1.21
CA HIS A 99 10.82 3.98 -0.13
C HIS A 99 11.74 3.12 0.73
N HIS A 100 11.75 1.80 0.49
CA HIS A 100 12.58 0.84 1.23
C HIS A 100 14.08 1.09 1.01
N SER A 101 14.90 0.48 1.86
CA SER A 101 16.35 0.63 1.79
C SER A 101 16.90 0.31 0.41
N MET A 102 17.64 1.23 -0.18
CA MET A 102 18.23 1.09 -1.51
C MET A 102 19.31 0.01 -1.52
N PRO A 103 19.26 -0.96 -2.44
CA PRO A 103 20.34 -1.92 -2.65
C PRO A 103 21.57 -1.23 -3.28
N GLU A 104 22.74 -1.86 -3.16
CA GLU A 104 23.98 -1.35 -3.81
C GLU A 104 23.86 -1.29 -5.34
N ILE A 105 23.13 -2.23 -5.93
CA ILE A 105 22.86 -2.30 -7.36
C ILE A 105 21.35 -2.15 -7.53
N LEU A 106 20.94 -1.14 -8.27
CA LEU A 106 19.54 -0.92 -8.59
C LEU A 106 19.07 -1.84 -9.71
N PRO A 107 17.78 -2.25 -9.72
CA PRO A 107 17.22 -2.99 -10.85
C PRO A 107 17.21 -2.09 -12.10
N ASP A 108 17.36 -2.72 -13.26
CA ASP A 108 17.33 -2.03 -14.57
C ASP A 108 15.86 -1.75 -14.96
N ALA A 109 15.16 -0.94 -14.17
CA ALA A 109 13.81 -0.51 -14.43
C ALA A 109 13.78 0.68 -15.40
N TYR A 110 12.66 0.90 -16.10
CA TYR A 110 12.47 2.07 -16.96
C TYR A 110 12.69 3.38 -16.19
N ALA A 111 12.18 3.45 -14.96
CA ALA A 111 12.43 4.55 -14.03
C ALA A 111 12.27 4.06 -12.58
N ILE A 112 12.99 4.71 -11.66
CA ILE A 112 12.86 4.49 -10.21
C ILE A 112 12.55 5.82 -9.54
N VAL A 113 11.37 5.90 -8.94
CA VAL A 113 10.92 7.06 -8.14
C VAL A 113 11.10 6.70 -6.68
N HIS A 114 12.09 7.29 -6.04
CA HIS A 114 12.47 6.96 -4.67
C HIS A 114 13.09 8.17 -3.97
N PRO A 115 12.70 8.50 -2.72
CA PRO A 115 13.21 9.69 -2.03
C PRO A 115 14.73 9.65 -1.73
N GLU A 116 15.32 8.46 -1.66
CA GLU A 116 16.76 8.25 -1.45
C GLU A 116 17.52 7.89 -2.75
N HIS A 117 16.90 8.03 -3.93
CA HIS A 117 17.58 7.73 -5.19
C HIS A 117 18.91 8.51 -5.29
N PRO A 118 20.04 7.86 -5.62
CA PRO A 118 21.36 8.49 -5.59
C PRO A 118 21.50 9.70 -6.54
N ASP A 119 20.76 9.69 -7.65
CA ASP A 119 20.77 10.77 -8.65
C ASP A 119 19.67 11.82 -8.41
N ALA A 120 18.88 11.70 -7.32
CA ALA A 120 17.82 12.64 -6.98
C ALA A 120 18.19 13.47 -5.74
N ASP A 121 17.91 14.78 -5.80
CA ASP A 121 18.07 15.70 -4.67
C ASP A 121 16.70 16.01 -4.03
N TYR A 122 15.97 14.96 -3.65
CA TYR A 122 14.71 15.15 -2.93
C TYR A 122 15.03 15.51 -1.46
N PRO A 123 14.45 16.61 -0.92
CA PRO A 123 14.89 17.13 0.39
C PRO A 123 14.50 16.25 1.57
N PHE A 124 13.39 15.51 1.49
CA PHE A 124 12.88 14.69 2.57
C PHE A 124 12.96 13.19 2.23
N LYS A 125 13.87 12.48 2.90
CA LYS A 125 14.23 11.08 2.59
C LYS A 125 13.37 10.02 3.31
N LYS A 126 12.33 10.42 4.08
CA LYS A 126 11.59 9.53 5.00
C LYS A 126 10.11 9.42 4.66
N LEU A 127 9.73 9.60 3.40
CA LEU A 127 8.37 9.31 2.96
C LEU A 127 8.08 7.81 3.11
N ALA A 128 6.85 7.46 3.49
CA ALA A 128 6.29 6.12 3.32
C ALA A 128 5.96 5.85 1.84
N GLY A 129 5.67 4.59 1.47
CA GLY A 129 5.30 4.24 0.10
C GLY A 129 4.10 5.04 -0.41
N CYS A 130 3.06 5.20 0.41
CA CYS A 130 1.89 6.03 0.08
C CYS A 130 2.24 7.51 -0.11
N GLY A 131 3.25 8.02 0.60
CA GLY A 131 3.77 9.36 0.39
C GLY A 131 4.45 9.51 -0.97
N VAL A 132 5.21 8.51 -1.42
CA VAL A 132 5.80 8.47 -2.76
C VAL A 132 4.71 8.38 -3.83
N ALA A 133 3.73 7.48 -3.64
CA ALA A 133 2.57 7.34 -4.51
C ALA A 133 1.78 8.65 -4.64
N PHE A 134 1.56 9.34 -3.53
CA PHE A 134 0.91 10.65 -3.51
C PHE A 134 1.67 11.71 -4.30
N LYS A 135 3.00 11.75 -4.19
CA LYS A 135 3.82 12.68 -5.00
C LYS A 135 3.73 12.37 -6.48
N LEU A 136 3.71 11.09 -6.85
CA LEU A 136 3.49 10.68 -8.23
C LEU A 136 2.11 11.12 -8.72
N ALA A 137 1.06 10.90 -7.92
CA ALA A 137 -0.32 11.33 -8.22
C ALA A 137 -0.40 12.85 -8.48
N CYS A 138 0.17 13.66 -7.57
CA CYS A 138 0.21 15.11 -7.74
C CYS A 138 0.96 15.54 -9.01
N ALA A 139 2.04 14.84 -9.35
CA ALA A 139 2.81 15.13 -10.56
C ALA A 139 2.05 14.73 -11.85
N LEU A 140 1.32 13.63 -11.84
CA LEU A 140 0.52 13.17 -12.96
C LEU A 140 -0.69 14.08 -13.21
N LEU A 141 -1.36 14.51 -12.15
CA LEU A 141 -2.58 15.34 -12.21
C LEU A 141 -2.28 16.85 -12.20
N GLU A 142 -0.99 17.24 -12.02
CA GLU A 142 -0.50 18.62 -12.03
C GLU A 142 -1.12 19.52 -10.92
N GLU A 143 -1.66 18.90 -9.87
CA GLU A 143 -2.23 19.57 -8.72
C GLU A 143 -2.15 18.71 -7.46
N VAL A 144 -2.29 19.34 -6.29
CA VAL A 144 -2.29 18.63 -5.00
C VAL A 144 -3.61 17.88 -4.84
N GLN A 145 -3.53 16.56 -4.71
CA GLN A 145 -4.67 15.65 -4.59
C GLN A 145 -5.13 15.55 -3.13
N VAL A 146 -5.86 16.55 -2.66
CA VAL A 146 -6.26 16.69 -1.25
C VAL A 146 -7.14 15.50 -0.80
N GLU A 147 -7.97 14.99 -1.70
CA GLU A 147 -8.89 13.87 -1.46
C GLU A 147 -8.18 12.55 -1.15
N LEU A 148 -6.91 12.42 -1.55
CA LEU A 148 -6.10 11.23 -1.31
C LEU A 148 -5.37 11.26 0.04
N LEU A 149 -5.41 12.38 0.76
CA LEU A 149 -4.67 12.54 2.01
C LEU A 149 -5.15 11.62 3.13
N ASP A 150 -6.41 11.19 3.12
CA ASP A 150 -6.92 10.18 4.06
C ASP A 150 -6.15 8.86 3.93
N LEU A 151 -5.93 8.37 2.70
CA LEU A 151 -5.13 7.19 2.43
C LEU A 151 -3.65 7.39 2.80
N VAL A 152 -3.10 8.57 2.50
CA VAL A 152 -1.71 8.92 2.84
C VAL A 152 -1.48 8.90 4.35
N ALA A 153 -2.45 9.40 5.14
CA ALA A 153 -2.34 9.35 6.61
C ALA A 153 -2.34 7.91 7.12
N ILE A 154 -3.22 7.06 6.58
CA ILE A 154 -3.31 5.64 6.99
C ILE A 154 -1.99 4.92 6.71
N GLY A 155 -1.47 4.97 5.47
CA GLY A 155 -0.24 4.28 5.09
C GLY A 155 0.98 4.82 5.86
N THR A 156 1.14 6.15 5.94
CA THR A 156 2.27 6.77 6.65
C THR A 156 2.32 6.39 8.14
N ILE A 157 1.16 6.35 8.81
CA ILE A 157 1.09 5.93 10.23
C ILE A 157 1.33 4.42 10.36
N ALA A 158 0.77 3.63 9.44
CA ALA A 158 0.87 2.17 9.45
C ALA A 158 2.31 1.67 9.25
N ASP A 159 3.08 2.32 8.39
CA ASP A 159 4.49 2.00 8.12
C ASP A 159 5.45 2.46 9.23
N MET A 160 4.95 3.23 10.20
CA MET A 160 5.73 3.68 11.37
C MET A 160 6.95 4.55 11.02
N VAL A 161 6.97 5.20 9.88
CA VAL A 161 7.99 6.20 9.53
C VAL A 161 7.94 7.40 10.48
N SER A 162 9.03 8.15 10.55
CA SER A 162 9.10 9.33 11.41
C SER A 162 8.06 10.38 11.02
N LEU A 163 7.15 10.74 11.93
CA LEU A 163 6.16 11.79 11.73
C LEU A 163 6.76 13.18 11.95
N THR A 164 7.76 13.50 11.14
CA THR A 164 8.47 14.79 11.14
C THR A 164 8.38 15.41 9.74
N ASP A 165 8.68 16.70 9.65
CA ASP A 165 8.79 17.41 8.38
C ASP A 165 7.56 17.18 7.49
N GLU A 166 7.75 16.67 6.29
CA GLU A 166 6.71 16.46 5.29
C GLU A 166 5.67 15.41 5.73
N ASN A 167 6.11 14.28 6.33
CA ASN A 167 5.19 13.27 6.84
C ASN A 167 4.25 13.84 7.91
N ARG A 168 4.74 14.73 8.78
CA ARG A 168 3.89 15.39 9.79
C ARG A 168 2.78 16.21 9.14
N ILE A 169 3.12 16.95 8.09
CA ILE A 169 2.16 17.79 7.37
C ILE A 169 1.11 16.92 6.68
N LEU A 170 1.56 15.89 5.94
CA LEU A 170 0.68 14.95 5.23
C LEU A 170 -0.28 14.24 6.21
N VAL A 171 0.25 13.74 7.33
CA VAL A 171 -0.57 13.07 8.35
C VAL A 171 -1.54 14.02 9.02
N GLN A 172 -1.13 15.24 9.35
CA GLN A 172 -2.01 16.22 9.98
C GLN A 172 -3.24 16.53 9.12
N TYR A 173 -3.03 16.86 7.85
CA TYR A 173 -4.13 17.11 6.92
C TYR A 173 -4.91 15.83 6.57
N GLY A 174 -4.21 14.71 6.45
CA GLY A 174 -4.84 13.43 6.15
C GLY A 174 -5.76 12.91 7.26
N LEU A 175 -5.43 13.12 8.53
CA LEU A 175 -6.32 12.80 9.66
C LEU A 175 -7.58 13.68 9.65
N GLU A 176 -7.46 14.96 9.29
CA GLU A 176 -8.61 15.84 9.10
C GLU A 176 -9.50 15.31 7.96
N MET A 177 -8.89 14.94 6.83
CA MET A 177 -9.63 14.35 5.71
C MET A 177 -10.26 13.01 6.08
N LEU A 178 -9.57 12.14 6.82
CA LEU A 178 -10.08 10.84 7.26
C LEU A 178 -11.29 10.99 8.20
N GLY A 179 -11.29 11.98 9.09
CA GLY A 179 -12.42 12.30 9.94
C GLY A 179 -13.67 12.77 9.16
N HIS A 180 -13.51 13.18 7.89
CA HIS A 180 -14.57 13.63 6.99
C HIS A 180 -14.62 12.84 5.69
N THR A 181 -14.00 11.65 5.67
CA THR A 181 -13.87 10.86 4.45
C THR A 181 -15.22 10.54 3.82
N GLN A 182 -15.25 10.58 2.49
CA GLN A 182 -16.41 10.17 1.71
C GLN A 182 -16.25 8.74 1.17
N ARG A 183 -15.14 8.07 1.51
CA ARG A 183 -14.92 6.67 1.15
C ARG A 183 -15.79 5.77 2.00
N ILE A 184 -16.73 5.09 1.35
CA ILE A 184 -17.71 4.21 2.00
C ILE A 184 -16.98 3.16 2.85
N GLY A 185 -15.97 2.49 2.30
CA GLY A 185 -15.23 1.46 3.03
C GLY A 185 -14.47 1.98 4.25
N LEU A 186 -13.94 3.20 4.22
CA LEU A 186 -13.32 3.81 5.41
C LEU A 186 -14.36 4.20 6.45
N GLN A 187 -15.54 4.67 6.04
CA GLN A 187 -16.65 4.94 6.96
C GLN A 187 -17.09 3.66 7.67
N GLU A 188 -17.27 2.56 6.92
CA GLU A 188 -17.59 1.24 7.49
C GLU A 188 -16.51 0.76 8.47
N MET A 189 -15.23 0.93 8.14
CA MET A 189 -14.13 0.57 9.05
C MET A 189 -14.12 1.40 10.34
N LEU A 190 -14.38 2.71 10.25
CA LEU A 190 -14.46 3.60 11.41
C LEU A 190 -15.64 3.20 12.30
N ASP A 191 -16.80 2.95 11.71
CA ASP A 191 -18.01 2.54 12.43
C ASP A 191 -17.81 1.19 13.14
N MET A 192 -17.25 0.18 12.45
CA MET A 192 -16.92 -1.11 13.07
C MET A 192 -15.85 -1.04 14.15
N ALA A 193 -14.98 -0.04 14.08
CA ALA A 193 -14.00 0.24 15.12
C ALA A 193 -14.59 1.04 16.30
N GLY A 194 -15.80 1.58 16.15
CA GLY A 194 -16.44 2.45 17.13
C GLY A 194 -15.77 3.82 17.25
N ILE A 195 -15.18 4.31 16.16
CA ILE A 195 -14.45 5.58 16.10
C ILE A 195 -15.35 6.65 15.50
N ALA A 196 -15.68 7.68 16.27
CA ALA A 196 -16.39 8.84 15.73
C ALA A 196 -15.45 9.75 14.92
N ALA A 197 -15.97 10.45 13.93
CA ALA A 197 -15.21 11.33 13.04
C ALA A 197 -14.26 12.31 13.78
N ASN A 198 -14.70 12.85 14.92
CA ASN A 198 -13.92 13.78 15.74
C ASN A 198 -12.93 13.09 16.68
N GLU A 199 -12.83 11.76 16.66
CA GLU A 199 -11.93 10.95 17.47
C GLU A 199 -10.80 10.32 16.64
N VAL A 200 -10.73 10.67 15.34
CA VAL A 200 -9.68 10.18 14.45
C VAL A 200 -8.35 10.87 14.80
N THR A 201 -7.39 10.05 15.22
CA THR A 201 -6.03 10.46 15.62
C THR A 201 -5.00 9.48 15.08
N GLU A 202 -3.71 9.81 15.22
CA GLU A 202 -2.62 8.89 14.89
C GLU A 202 -2.74 7.57 15.68
N GLU A 203 -3.20 7.63 16.92
CA GLU A 203 -3.37 6.46 17.77
C GLU A 203 -4.51 5.57 17.28
N THR A 204 -5.65 6.15 16.89
CA THR A 204 -6.78 5.37 16.35
C THR A 204 -6.42 4.72 15.02
N VAL A 205 -5.69 5.42 14.15
CA VAL A 205 -5.20 4.82 12.91
C VAL A 205 -4.19 3.70 13.19
N GLY A 206 -3.16 3.97 13.99
CA GLY A 206 -2.05 3.04 14.25
C GLY A 206 -2.48 1.78 15.02
N PHE A 207 -3.47 1.86 15.90
CA PHE A 207 -3.88 0.73 16.74
C PHE A 207 -5.23 0.12 16.37
N GLN A 208 -6.05 0.78 15.55
CA GLN A 208 -7.37 0.28 15.21
C GLN A 208 -7.60 0.11 13.70
N ILE A 209 -7.21 1.07 12.85
CA ILE A 209 -7.43 0.97 11.39
C ILE A 209 -6.34 0.16 10.72
N ALA A 210 -5.07 0.56 10.84
CA ALA A 210 -3.95 -0.11 10.20
C ALA A 210 -3.81 -1.60 10.58
N PRO A 211 -4.00 -2.02 11.86
CA PRO A 211 -3.97 -3.43 12.21
C PRO A 211 -5.06 -4.29 11.56
N ARG A 212 -6.23 -3.69 11.21
CA ARG A 212 -7.29 -4.37 10.48
C ARG A 212 -6.87 -4.65 9.04
N LEU A 213 -6.41 -3.63 8.30
CA LEU A 213 -5.87 -3.79 6.94
C LEU A 213 -4.72 -4.80 6.93
N ASN A 214 -3.76 -4.64 7.82
CA ASN A 214 -2.61 -5.54 7.94
C ASN A 214 -3.00 -6.99 8.28
N ALA A 215 -4.12 -7.21 8.97
CA ALA A 215 -4.59 -8.57 9.28
C ALA A 215 -4.99 -9.32 8.01
N LEU A 216 -5.58 -8.63 7.03
CA LEU A 216 -5.93 -9.22 5.75
C LEU A 216 -4.69 -9.74 5.03
N GLY A 217 -3.68 -8.91 4.79
CA GLY A 217 -2.43 -9.32 4.14
C GLY A 217 -1.60 -10.35 4.92
N ARG A 218 -1.89 -10.55 6.23
CA ARG A 218 -1.20 -11.54 7.07
C ARG A 218 -1.90 -12.90 7.15
N LEU A 219 -3.21 -12.95 6.92
CA LEU A 219 -4.02 -14.15 7.16
C LEU A 219 -4.82 -14.60 5.94
N ASP A 220 -4.94 -13.74 4.92
CA ASP A 220 -5.77 -14.00 3.75
C ASP A 220 -5.23 -13.31 2.48
N ASP A 221 -6.08 -13.17 1.45
CA ASP A 221 -5.83 -12.40 0.23
C ASP A 221 -5.94 -10.89 0.52
N PRO A 222 -4.92 -10.07 0.23
CA PRO A 222 -4.98 -8.64 0.44
C PRO A 222 -5.81 -7.86 -0.59
N ASN A 223 -6.08 -8.43 -1.77
CA ASN A 223 -6.67 -7.69 -2.90
C ASN A 223 -8.05 -7.07 -2.62
N PRO A 224 -8.96 -7.66 -1.84
CA PRO A 224 -10.22 -7.02 -1.49
C PRO A 224 -10.08 -5.67 -0.76
N ALA A 225 -8.93 -5.38 -0.17
CA ALA A 225 -8.69 -4.06 0.43
C ALA A 225 -8.75 -2.92 -0.59
N ILE A 226 -8.42 -3.19 -1.86
CA ILE A 226 -8.49 -2.17 -2.92
C ILE A 226 -9.95 -1.78 -3.18
N ASP A 227 -10.84 -2.76 -3.27
CA ASP A 227 -12.28 -2.50 -3.49
C ASP A 227 -12.89 -1.81 -2.27
N LEU A 228 -12.46 -2.15 -1.05
CA LEU A 228 -12.85 -1.40 0.14
C LEU A 228 -12.42 0.07 0.10
N LEU A 229 -11.16 0.34 -0.28
CA LEU A 229 -10.59 1.68 -0.22
C LEU A 229 -11.02 2.57 -1.39
N THR A 230 -11.40 1.99 -2.54
CA THR A 230 -11.69 2.74 -3.78
C THR A 230 -13.10 2.46 -4.35
N GLY A 231 -13.84 1.52 -3.79
CA GLY A 231 -15.19 1.14 -4.24
C GLY A 231 -16.27 2.13 -3.84
N PHE A 232 -17.42 2.05 -4.53
CA PHE A 232 -18.59 2.92 -4.35
C PHE A 232 -19.86 2.14 -4.02
N ASP A 233 -19.78 0.84 -3.78
CA ASP A 233 -20.92 -0.01 -3.43
C ASP A 233 -20.98 -0.20 -1.91
N ASP A 234 -22.09 0.22 -1.30
CA ASP A 234 -22.28 0.16 0.16
C ASP A 234 -22.32 -1.28 0.69
N GLU A 235 -22.95 -2.20 -0.06
CA GLU A 235 -23.12 -3.59 0.37
C GLU A 235 -21.78 -4.34 0.30
N GLU A 236 -21.04 -4.18 -0.79
CA GLU A 236 -19.70 -4.74 -0.96
C GLU A 236 -18.71 -4.18 0.07
N ALA A 237 -18.70 -2.86 0.29
CA ALA A 237 -17.86 -2.21 1.30
C ALA A 237 -18.14 -2.75 2.71
N HIS A 238 -19.41 -2.93 3.07
CA HIS A 238 -19.80 -3.50 4.35
C HIS A 238 -19.31 -4.97 4.53
N GLU A 239 -19.49 -5.80 3.50
CA GLU A 239 -19.05 -7.21 3.52
C GLU A 239 -17.52 -7.30 3.67
N ILE A 240 -16.76 -6.50 2.92
CA ILE A 240 -15.29 -6.50 3.00
C ILE A 240 -14.83 -5.96 4.35
N ALA A 241 -15.41 -4.87 4.86
CA ALA A 241 -15.07 -4.31 6.17
C ALA A 241 -15.32 -5.32 7.30
N LEU A 242 -16.45 -6.07 7.22
CA LEU A 242 -16.77 -7.14 8.17
C LEU A 242 -15.75 -8.28 8.11
N MET A 243 -15.37 -8.71 6.92
CA MET A 243 -14.33 -9.73 6.71
C MET A 243 -13.00 -9.30 7.33
N ILE A 244 -12.57 -8.07 7.07
CA ILE A 244 -11.34 -7.48 7.63
C ILE A 244 -11.41 -7.42 9.16
N HIS A 245 -12.54 -7.01 9.72
CA HIS A 245 -12.75 -6.98 11.15
C HIS A 245 -12.60 -8.38 11.77
N GLN A 246 -13.21 -9.38 11.16
CA GLN A 246 -13.12 -10.79 11.60
C GLN A 246 -11.66 -11.30 11.54
N LYS A 247 -10.94 -11.01 10.48
CA LYS A 247 -9.51 -11.36 10.35
C LYS A 247 -8.64 -10.71 11.40
N ASN A 248 -8.93 -9.47 11.78
CA ASN A 248 -8.23 -8.82 12.88
C ASN A 248 -8.52 -9.45 14.25
N GLU A 249 -9.75 -9.88 14.51
CA GLU A 249 -10.07 -10.62 15.73
C GLU A 249 -9.37 -12.00 15.75
N GLU A 250 -9.39 -12.75 14.65
CA GLU A 250 -8.64 -14.00 14.49
C GLU A 250 -7.13 -13.78 14.78
N ARG A 251 -6.54 -12.72 14.24
CA ARG A 251 -5.15 -12.35 14.53
C ARG A 251 -4.91 -12.12 16.02
N LYS A 252 -5.81 -11.42 16.73
CA LYS A 252 -5.69 -11.17 18.18
C LYS A 252 -5.75 -12.48 18.98
N GLU A 253 -6.63 -13.40 18.62
CA GLU A 253 -6.73 -14.71 19.25
C GLU A 253 -5.46 -15.55 19.05
N ILE A 254 -4.91 -15.56 17.85
CA ILE A 254 -3.63 -16.24 17.55
C ILE A 254 -2.49 -15.64 18.40
N VAL A 255 -2.39 -14.31 18.47
CA VAL A 255 -1.37 -13.63 19.29
C VAL A 255 -1.52 -13.99 20.76
N GLN A 256 -2.75 -14.01 21.29
CA GLN A 256 -3.01 -14.37 22.68
C GLN A 256 -2.63 -15.83 22.97
N SER A 257 -2.97 -16.74 22.07
CA SER A 257 -2.60 -18.16 22.19
C SER A 257 -1.07 -18.35 22.23
N ILE A 258 -0.37 -17.72 21.30
CA ILE A 258 1.12 -17.75 21.25
C ILE A 258 1.71 -17.16 22.53
N TYR A 259 1.16 -16.07 23.03
CA TYR A 259 1.63 -15.43 24.28
C TYR A 259 1.45 -16.34 25.48
N GLU A 260 0.30 -17.02 25.64
CA GLU A 260 0.08 -17.96 26.74
C GLU A 260 0.99 -19.18 26.62
N GLU A 261 1.22 -19.71 25.42
CA GLU A 261 2.20 -20.78 25.19
C GLU A 261 3.62 -20.34 25.58
N ALA A 262 4.05 -19.17 25.10
CA ALA A 262 5.36 -18.62 25.40
C ALA A 262 5.60 -18.43 26.90
N LYS A 263 4.58 -18.01 27.65
CA LYS A 263 4.66 -17.90 29.12
C LYS A 263 5.02 -19.24 29.80
N THR A 264 4.53 -20.36 29.26
CA THR A 264 4.81 -21.68 29.82
C THR A 264 6.25 -22.14 29.56
N MET A 265 6.91 -21.53 28.55
CA MET A 265 8.28 -21.87 28.17
C MET A 265 9.33 -21.04 28.94
N VAL A 266 8.89 -19.94 29.57
CA VAL A 266 9.78 -19.07 30.36
C VAL A 266 10.06 -19.70 31.72
N ASP A 267 11.33 -20.00 32.01
CA ASP A 267 11.79 -20.42 33.32
C ASP A 267 11.89 -19.16 34.24
N PRO A 268 11.03 -19.02 35.23
CA PRO A 268 11.02 -17.83 36.08
C PRO A 268 12.31 -17.66 36.94
N GLU A 269 13.14 -18.71 37.05
CA GLU A 269 14.42 -18.67 37.76
C GLU A 269 15.60 -18.26 36.90
N LYS A 270 15.44 -18.29 35.55
CA LYS A 270 16.46 -17.81 34.62
C LYS A 270 16.33 -16.31 34.43
N LYS A 271 17.23 -15.54 35.09
CA LYS A 271 17.40 -14.12 34.73
C LYS A 271 17.83 -14.01 33.28
N VAL A 272 17.02 -13.33 32.47
CA VAL A 272 17.45 -12.89 31.12
C VAL A 272 18.61 -11.91 31.34
N GLN A 273 19.77 -12.26 30.76
CA GLN A 273 20.93 -11.36 30.71
C GLN A 273 20.79 -10.40 29.54
#